data_23c8dc32219bbf7082065c4b81b6c633
#
_entry.id   23c8dc32219bbf7082065c4b81b6c633
#
_cell.length_a   1.000
_cell.length_b   1.000
_cell.length_c   1.000
_cell.angle_alpha   90.00
_cell.angle_beta   90.00
_cell.angle_gamma   90.00
#
_symmetry.space_group_name_H-M   'P 1'
#
loop_
_entity.id
_entity.type
_entity.pdbx_description
1 polymer ?
#
loop_
_entity_poly.entity_id
_entity_poly.type
_entity_poly.pdbx_seq_one_letter_code
_entity_poly.pdbx_strand_id
1 'polypeptide(L)'
;MKIFFDGGWRPASGMETAVVVHGRDYVRQGLGPGSAMDAEWLALLHAVELAADLGLHETVFLGDSLAVVGQANGTARCPRDHVRHRQALAALQPLSDSLRIHHVKRSQNLAGVALARLHER
;
A
#
# COMPACT_ATOMS: atom_id res chain seq x y z
N MET A 1 -15.71 -1.17 3.98
CA MET A 1 -15.16 -0.21 3.00
C MET A 1 -13.88 -0.74 2.41
N LYS A 2 -13.74 -0.69 1.11
CA LYS A 2 -12.55 -1.17 0.41
C LYS A 2 -11.60 -0.03 0.09
N ILE A 3 -10.33 -0.21 0.46
CA ILE A 3 -9.26 0.71 0.13
C ILE A 3 -8.22 -0.05 -0.67
N PHE A 4 -7.97 0.39 -1.90
CA PHE A 4 -6.98 -0.24 -2.78
C PHE A 4 -5.65 0.49 -2.63
N PHE A 5 -4.54 -0.26 -2.64
CA PHE A 5 -3.21 0.32 -2.62
C PHE A 5 -2.30 -0.36 -3.62
N ASP A 6 -1.38 0.40 -4.20
CA ASP A 6 -0.37 -0.10 -5.11
C ASP A 6 0.86 0.80 -5.07
N GLY A 7 2.03 0.19 -5.16
CA GLY A 7 3.30 0.90 -5.20
C GLY A 7 4.05 0.57 -6.48
N GLY A 8 4.76 1.55 -7.00
CA GLY A 8 5.57 1.41 -8.18
C GLY A 8 6.96 1.98 -7.98
N TRP A 9 7.93 1.48 -8.74
CA TRP A 9 9.28 1.99 -8.77
C TRP A 9 9.74 2.19 -10.20
N ARG A 10 10.39 3.33 -10.43
CA ARG A 10 10.94 3.67 -11.74
C ARG A 10 12.36 4.19 -11.58
N PRO A 11 13.31 3.78 -12.46
CA PRO A 11 14.69 4.22 -12.32
C PRO A 11 14.88 5.74 -12.32
N ALA A 12 14.09 6.46 -13.11
CA ALA A 12 14.23 7.91 -13.26
C ALA A 12 13.59 8.70 -12.12
N SER A 13 12.48 8.22 -11.55
CA SER A 13 11.67 8.97 -10.59
C SER A 13 11.56 8.34 -9.21
N GLY A 14 12.08 7.12 -9.03
CA GLY A 14 12.03 6.43 -7.76
C GLY A 14 10.69 5.81 -7.44
N MET A 15 10.37 5.75 -6.16
CA MET A 15 9.14 5.11 -5.69
C MET A 15 7.94 6.05 -5.77
N GLU A 16 6.79 5.45 -6.02
CA GLU A 16 5.50 6.13 -6.02
C GLU A 16 4.43 5.22 -5.44
N THR A 17 3.38 5.81 -4.90
CA THR A 17 2.25 5.06 -4.34
C THR A 17 0.94 5.64 -4.81
N ALA A 18 -0.08 4.78 -4.90
CA ALA A 18 -1.45 5.20 -5.10
C ALA A 18 -2.37 4.47 -4.14
N VAL A 19 -3.39 5.18 -3.69
CA VAL A 19 -4.45 4.65 -2.85
C VAL A 19 -5.78 5.10 -3.46
N VAL A 20 -6.72 4.19 -3.58
CA VAL A 20 -8.06 4.52 -4.10
C VAL A 20 -9.11 4.23 -3.04
N VAL A 21 -9.88 5.25 -2.71
CA VAL A 21 -10.97 5.19 -1.74
C VAL A 21 -12.20 5.86 -2.35
N HIS A 22 -13.31 5.14 -2.42
CA HIS A 22 -14.57 5.68 -2.98
C HIS A 22 -14.38 6.31 -4.36
N GLY A 23 -13.59 5.67 -5.23
CA GLY A 23 -13.33 6.17 -6.58
C GLY A 23 -12.41 7.38 -6.66
N ARG A 24 -11.85 7.84 -5.54
CA ARG A 24 -10.92 8.96 -5.50
C ARG A 24 -9.49 8.43 -5.39
N ASP A 25 -8.62 8.96 -6.23
CA ASP A 25 -7.20 8.61 -6.26
C ASP A 25 -6.39 9.53 -5.36
N TYR A 26 -5.52 8.92 -4.54
CA TYR A 26 -4.53 9.64 -3.73
C TYR A 26 -3.17 9.13 -4.13
N VAL A 27 -2.34 10.00 -4.66
CA VAL A 27 -1.05 9.63 -5.26
C VAL A 27 0.08 10.38 -4.56
N ARG A 28 1.18 9.67 -4.29
CA ARG A 28 2.45 10.24 -3.85
C ARG A 28 3.54 9.83 -4.83
N GLN A 29 4.32 10.80 -5.27
CA GLN A 29 5.44 10.57 -6.18
C GLN A 29 6.73 11.14 -5.59
N GLY A 30 7.86 10.77 -6.17
CA GLY A 30 9.14 11.28 -5.71
C GLY A 30 9.52 10.83 -4.31
N LEU A 31 9.20 9.59 -3.97
CA LEU A 31 9.45 9.03 -2.63
C LEU A 31 10.89 8.54 -2.44
N GLY A 32 11.74 8.74 -3.44
CA GLY A 32 13.15 8.42 -3.35
C GLY A 32 13.50 7.04 -3.89
N PRO A 33 14.77 6.68 -3.79
CA PRO A 33 15.25 5.38 -4.25
C PRO A 33 14.74 4.25 -3.37
N GLY A 34 14.68 3.06 -3.93
CA GLY A 34 14.24 1.87 -3.22
C GLY A 34 14.01 0.74 -4.20
N SER A 35 13.11 -0.15 -3.86
CA SER A 35 12.73 -1.28 -4.69
C SER A 35 11.23 -1.25 -4.96
N ALA A 36 10.79 -2.09 -5.90
CA ALA A 36 9.36 -2.28 -6.13
C ALA A 36 8.66 -2.78 -4.87
N MET A 37 9.30 -3.67 -4.11
CA MET A 37 8.76 -4.21 -2.87
C MET A 37 8.67 -3.13 -1.78
N ASP A 38 9.69 -2.27 -1.66
CA ASP A 38 9.63 -1.12 -0.75
C ASP A 38 8.45 -0.21 -1.10
N ALA A 39 8.24 0.06 -2.39
CA ALA A 39 7.14 0.90 -2.84
C ALA A 39 5.78 0.28 -2.49
N GLU A 40 5.63 -1.03 -2.62
CA GLU A 40 4.40 -1.74 -2.22
C GLU A 40 4.14 -1.60 -0.72
N TRP A 41 5.17 -1.72 0.12
CA TRP A 41 5.05 -1.48 1.55
C TRP A 41 4.66 -0.04 1.86
N LEU A 42 5.29 0.94 1.19
CA LEU A 42 4.96 2.35 1.37
C LEU A 42 3.51 2.64 0.97
N ALA A 43 3.00 1.94 -0.06
CA ALA A 43 1.60 2.08 -0.47
C ALA A 43 0.63 1.60 0.61
N LEU A 44 0.94 0.47 1.26
CA LEU A 44 0.13 -0.01 2.38
C LEU A 44 0.15 0.98 3.54
N LEU A 45 1.32 1.49 3.90
CA LEU A 45 1.44 2.50 4.95
C LEU A 45 0.65 3.77 4.60
N HIS A 46 0.74 4.22 3.35
CA HIS A 46 -0.03 5.36 2.84
C HIS A 46 -1.53 5.12 3.01
N ALA A 47 -2.01 3.93 2.65
CA ALA A 47 -3.43 3.58 2.77
C ALA A 47 -3.91 3.60 4.23
N VAL A 48 -3.11 3.06 5.15
CA VAL A 48 -3.46 3.04 6.57
C VAL A 48 -3.46 4.46 7.16
N GLU A 49 -2.45 5.27 6.85
CA GLU A 49 -2.40 6.68 7.26
C GLU A 49 -3.62 7.45 6.75
N LEU A 50 -3.95 7.27 5.48
CA LEU A 50 -5.07 7.96 4.85
C LEU A 50 -6.40 7.57 5.50
N ALA A 51 -6.58 6.27 5.78
CA ALA A 51 -7.79 5.80 6.45
C ALA A 51 -7.96 6.46 7.83
N ALA A 52 -6.87 6.59 8.58
CA ALA A 52 -6.88 7.28 9.88
C ALA A 52 -7.22 8.76 9.72
N ASP A 53 -6.58 9.43 8.76
CA ASP A 53 -6.80 10.87 8.52
C ASP A 53 -8.23 11.18 8.08
N LEU A 54 -8.83 10.28 7.31
CA LEU A 54 -10.21 10.42 6.84
C LEU A 54 -11.23 9.91 7.86
N GLY A 55 -10.80 9.37 8.99
CA GLY A 55 -11.68 8.84 10.02
C GLY A 55 -12.49 7.63 9.57
N LEU A 56 -11.92 6.80 8.70
CA LEU A 56 -12.61 5.63 8.17
C LEU A 56 -12.53 4.45 9.13
N HIS A 57 -13.66 3.75 9.28
CA HIS A 57 -13.78 2.57 10.12
C HIS A 57 -14.17 1.35 9.27
N GLU A 58 -13.93 0.15 9.80
CA GLU A 58 -14.27 -1.11 9.14
C GLU A 58 -13.71 -1.21 7.72
N THR A 59 -12.44 -0.86 7.60
CA THR A 59 -11.76 -0.84 6.30
C THR A 59 -11.10 -2.17 5.99
N VAL A 60 -11.09 -2.51 4.69
CA VAL A 60 -10.33 -3.63 4.15
C VAL A 60 -9.34 -3.07 3.16
N PHE A 61 -8.05 -3.35 3.37
CA PHE A 61 -6.97 -2.89 2.50
C PHE A 61 -6.65 -3.96 1.47
N LEU A 62 -6.69 -3.59 0.21
CA LEU A 62 -6.57 -4.53 -0.91
C LEU A 62 -5.36 -4.17 -1.78
N GLY A 63 -4.42 -5.10 -1.88
CA GLY A 63 -3.23 -4.94 -2.69
C GLY A 63 -2.92 -6.20 -3.49
N ASP A 64 -2.12 -6.06 -4.55
CA ASP A 64 -1.82 -7.19 -5.43
C ASP A 64 -0.45 -7.82 -5.20
N SER A 65 0.34 -7.34 -4.25
CA SER A 65 1.58 -7.98 -3.86
C SER A 65 1.32 -9.07 -2.82
N LEU A 66 1.36 -10.33 -3.23
CA LEU A 66 1.22 -11.46 -2.30
C LEU A 66 2.26 -11.42 -1.19
N ALA A 67 3.49 -11.02 -1.54
CA ALA A 67 4.59 -10.96 -0.57
C ALA A 67 4.30 -9.94 0.54
N VAL A 68 3.93 -8.72 0.16
CA VAL A 68 3.65 -7.66 1.15
C VAL A 68 2.42 -7.99 1.97
N VAL A 69 1.34 -8.47 1.34
CA VAL A 69 0.13 -8.88 2.06
C VAL A 69 0.45 -9.98 3.07
N GLY A 70 1.21 -11.00 2.67
CA GLY A 70 1.60 -12.09 3.57
C GLY A 70 2.52 -11.65 4.70
N GLN A 71 3.49 -10.78 4.42
CA GLN A 71 4.39 -10.23 5.43
C GLN A 71 3.62 -9.36 6.44
N ALA A 72 2.72 -8.53 5.96
CA ALA A 72 1.92 -7.66 6.82
C ALA A 72 0.98 -8.45 7.73
N ASN A 73 0.42 -9.54 7.22
CA ASN A 73 -0.48 -10.41 7.99
C ASN A 73 0.26 -11.42 8.87
N GLY A 74 1.58 -11.52 8.75
CA GLY A 74 2.36 -12.50 9.49
C GLY A 74 2.23 -13.93 8.97
N THR A 75 1.69 -14.13 7.77
CA THR A 75 1.55 -15.44 7.14
C THR A 75 2.72 -15.80 6.22
N ALA A 76 3.60 -14.84 5.97
CA ALA A 76 4.83 -15.03 5.23
C ALA A 76 5.98 -14.39 5.99
N ARG A 77 7.19 -14.94 5.78
CA ARG A 77 8.41 -14.40 6.39
C ARG A 77 8.66 -12.98 5.88
N CYS A 78 8.91 -12.06 6.81
CA CYS A 78 9.32 -10.70 6.46
C CYS A 78 10.84 -10.64 6.35
N PRO A 79 11.41 -10.34 5.16
CA PRO A 79 12.84 -10.17 5.00
C PRO A 79 13.40 -9.09 5.92
N ARG A 80 14.66 -9.22 6.30
CA ARG A 80 15.32 -8.26 7.19
C ARG A 80 15.17 -6.82 6.71
N ASP A 81 15.32 -6.60 5.40
CA ASP A 81 15.27 -5.25 4.80
C ASP A 81 13.88 -4.63 4.86
N HIS A 82 12.83 -5.41 5.12
CA HIS A 82 11.45 -4.94 5.18
C HIS A 82 10.87 -4.91 6.60
N VAL A 83 11.63 -5.35 7.60
CA VAL A 83 11.19 -5.33 9.01
C VAL A 83 10.83 -3.90 9.43
N ARG A 84 11.58 -2.90 8.97
CA ARG A 84 11.30 -1.48 9.25
C ARG A 84 9.89 -1.08 8.79
N HIS A 85 9.44 -1.60 7.65
CA HIS A 85 8.10 -1.31 7.12
C HIS A 85 7.03 -1.96 7.98
N ARG A 86 7.24 -3.21 8.39
CA ARG A 86 6.32 -3.91 9.28
C ARG A 86 6.22 -3.21 10.63
N GLN A 87 7.33 -2.72 11.17
CA GLN A 87 7.35 -1.95 12.41
C GLN A 87 6.59 -0.63 12.26
N ALA A 88 6.75 0.05 11.11
CA ALA A 88 6.01 1.28 10.83
C ALA A 88 4.51 1.02 10.76
N LEU A 89 4.10 -0.11 10.15
CA LEU A 89 2.69 -0.51 10.11
C LEU A 89 2.14 -0.74 11.53
N ALA A 90 2.89 -1.44 12.37
CA ALA A 90 2.47 -1.68 13.76
C ALA A 90 2.30 -0.38 14.54
N ALA A 91 3.16 0.61 14.27
CA ALA A 91 3.07 1.93 14.91
C ALA A 91 1.83 2.73 14.47
N LEU A 92 1.33 2.48 13.26
CA LEU A 92 0.13 3.13 12.73
C LEU A 92 -1.15 2.44 13.16
N GLN A 93 -1.05 1.19 13.60
CA GLN A 93 -2.24 0.39 13.92
C GLN A 93 -2.91 0.94 15.18
N PRO A 94 -4.23 1.22 15.14
CA PRO A 94 -4.97 1.58 16.35
C PRO A 94 -4.90 0.45 17.38
N LEU A 95 -4.85 0.81 18.67
CA LEU A 95 -4.72 -0.15 19.76
C LEU A 95 -5.87 -1.15 19.83
N SER A 96 -7.05 -0.77 19.33
CA SER A 96 -8.28 -1.55 19.47
C SER A 96 -8.63 -2.39 18.24
N ASP A 97 -8.00 -2.15 17.09
CA ASP A 97 -8.44 -2.75 15.84
C ASP A 97 -7.34 -3.56 15.18
N SER A 98 -7.70 -4.73 14.67
CA SER A 98 -6.84 -5.49 13.79
C SER A 98 -7.05 -5.02 12.35
N LEU A 99 -5.96 -4.87 11.62
CA LEU A 99 -6.01 -4.50 10.21
C LEU A 99 -6.47 -5.69 9.38
N ARG A 100 -7.36 -5.42 8.42
CA ARG A 100 -7.77 -6.41 7.42
C ARG A 100 -7.05 -6.08 6.13
N ILE A 101 -6.08 -6.91 5.77
CA ILE A 101 -5.28 -6.74 4.56
C ILE A 101 -5.46 -7.99 3.73
N HIS A 102 -5.96 -7.83 2.50
CA HIS A 102 -6.25 -8.96 1.61
C HIS A 102 -5.62 -8.76 0.25
N HIS A 103 -5.33 -9.86 -0.41
CA HIS A 103 -4.82 -9.87 -1.76
C HIS A 103 -5.95 -9.74 -2.77
N VAL A 104 -5.71 -8.95 -3.83
CA VAL A 104 -6.55 -8.91 -5.04
C VAL A 104 -5.67 -9.13 -6.26
N LYS A 105 -6.28 -9.59 -7.34
CA LYS A 105 -5.56 -9.73 -8.61
C LYS A 105 -5.18 -8.35 -9.13
N ARG A 106 -4.03 -8.27 -9.81
CA ARG A 106 -3.56 -7.01 -10.40
C ARG A 106 -4.62 -6.35 -11.28
N SER A 107 -5.33 -7.13 -12.10
CA SER A 107 -6.39 -6.60 -12.97
C SER A 107 -7.59 -6.00 -12.22
N GLN A 108 -7.72 -6.28 -10.93
CA GLN A 108 -8.80 -5.81 -10.07
C GLN A 108 -8.35 -4.73 -9.09
N ASN A 109 -7.06 -4.36 -9.11
CA ASN A 109 -6.53 -3.36 -8.21
C ASN A 109 -6.70 -1.96 -8.80
N LEU A 110 -7.66 -1.21 -8.30
CA LEU A 110 -7.95 0.15 -8.77
C LEU A 110 -6.77 1.10 -8.57
N ALA A 111 -5.96 0.89 -7.54
CA ALA A 111 -4.76 1.69 -7.31
C ALA A 111 -3.70 1.44 -8.39
N GLY A 112 -3.59 0.22 -8.88
CA GLY A 112 -2.71 -0.10 -10.01
C GLY A 112 -3.14 0.61 -11.29
N VAL A 113 -4.44 0.72 -11.52
CA VAL A 113 -5.00 1.50 -12.64
C VAL A 113 -4.63 2.97 -12.49
N ALA A 114 -4.74 3.52 -11.29
CA ALA A 114 -4.39 4.92 -11.02
C ALA A 114 -2.90 5.18 -11.28
N LEU A 115 -2.00 4.29 -10.85
CA LEU A 115 -0.57 4.41 -11.13
C LEU A 115 -0.28 4.35 -12.63
N ALA A 116 -0.92 3.44 -13.35
CA ALA A 116 -0.71 3.30 -14.78
C ALA A 116 -1.09 4.59 -15.52
N ARG A 117 -2.15 5.25 -15.10
CA ARG A 117 -2.60 6.51 -15.71
C ARG A 117 -1.58 7.63 -15.60
N LEU A 118 -0.77 7.66 -14.55
CA LEU A 118 0.26 8.68 -14.38
C LEU A 118 1.32 8.64 -15.48
N HIS A 119 1.46 7.51 -16.13
CA HIS A 119 2.49 7.25 -17.13
C HIS A 119 1.93 7.03 -18.52
N GLU A 120 0.63 7.23 -18.70
CA GLU A 120 0.00 7.21 -20.02
C GLU A 120 0.34 8.47 -20.80
N ARG A 121 0.36 8.32 -22.13
CA ARG A 121 0.57 9.41 -23.06
C ARG A 121 -0.57 9.53 -24.05
#